data_02a4baf967c0e3799b72b3199b09e9c4
#
_entry.id   02a4baf967c0e3799b72b3199b09e9c4
#
_cell.length_a   1.000
_cell.length_b   1.000
_cell.length_c   1.000
_cell.angle_alpha   90.00
_cell.angle_beta   90.00
_cell.angle_gamma   90.00
#
_symmetry.space_group_name_H-M   'P 1'
#
loop_
_entity.id
_entity.type
_entity.pdbx_description
1 polymer ?
#
loop_
_entity_poly.entity_id
_entity_poly.type
_entity_poly.pdbx_seq_one_letter_code
_entity_poly.pdbx_strand_id
1 'polypeptide(L)'
;MSRIELPVTGQAPPERADAARNRRKILDAAAQLVAEQGPDAVTMNAVAHAAGMGVGTVYRRFGDVSRLLFALLDEDERRFQEAFLSGPAPLGPDAPADVRLRAFLHTLAERLVEQRAVMAVAEAASPGARYESGAYLTMHTHVAMLLRGARPEADAPVLAHLLLAPFVPSLFEHLTAREVPVDRIKAAVDALLGSGREPCGSSR
;
A
#
# COMPACT_ATOMS: atom_id res chain seq x y z
N MET A 1 -33.85 -4.51 42.50
CA MET A 1 -32.39 -4.28 42.38
C MET A 1 -32.04 -4.33 40.90
N SER A 2 -31.92 -3.15 40.27
CA SER A 2 -31.59 -3.04 38.84
C SER A 2 -30.09 -3.31 38.64
N ARG A 3 -29.76 -4.28 37.81
CA ARG A 3 -28.41 -4.59 37.40
C ARG A 3 -27.92 -3.48 36.45
N ILE A 4 -26.94 -2.70 36.87
CA ILE A 4 -26.22 -1.75 36.00
C ILE A 4 -25.24 -2.60 35.19
N GLU A 5 -25.52 -2.84 33.91
CA GLU A 5 -24.55 -3.38 32.98
C GLU A 5 -23.57 -2.26 32.60
N LEU A 6 -22.33 -2.39 33.05
CA LEU A 6 -21.24 -1.53 32.62
C LEU A 6 -20.88 -1.83 31.17
N PRO A 7 -20.70 -0.80 30.30
CA PRO A 7 -20.30 -1.05 28.93
C PRO A 7 -18.91 -1.67 28.89
N VAL A 8 -18.78 -2.78 28.16
CA VAL A 8 -17.52 -3.47 27.93
C VAL A 8 -16.60 -2.53 27.13
N THR A 9 -15.52 -2.09 27.72
CA THR A 9 -14.49 -1.23 27.10
C THR A 9 -13.89 -2.01 25.92
N GLY A 10 -14.17 -1.55 24.66
CA GLY A 10 -13.60 -2.12 23.44
C GLY A 10 -14.56 -2.28 22.27
N GLN A 11 -15.86 -2.22 22.46
CA GLN A 11 -16.81 -2.21 21.34
C GLN A 11 -17.16 -0.77 20.94
N ALA A 12 -16.80 -0.40 19.69
CA ALA A 12 -17.28 0.86 19.12
C ALA A 12 -18.83 0.86 19.13
N PRO A 13 -19.47 2.02 19.43
CA PRO A 13 -20.94 2.12 19.36
C PRO A 13 -21.45 1.59 18.01
N PRO A 14 -22.60 0.90 17.96
CA PRO A 14 -23.15 0.28 16.75
C PRO A 14 -23.18 1.23 15.54
N GLU A 15 -23.51 2.48 15.76
CA GLU A 15 -23.54 3.53 14.73
C GLU A 15 -22.16 3.83 14.11
N ARG A 16 -21.08 3.78 14.90
CA ARG A 16 -19.71 3.93 14.39
C ARG A 16 -19.25 2.70 13.60
N ALA A 17 -19.64 1.51 14.04
CA ALA A 17 -19.34 0.26 13.35
C ALA A 17 -20.06 0.18 12.00
N ASP A 18 -21.34 0.60 11.92
CA ASP A 18 -22.09 0.70 10.66
C ASP A 18 -21.50 1.74 9.72
N ALA A 19 -21.09 2.88 10.26
CA ALA A 19 -20.42 3.91 9.50
C ALA A 19 -19.08 3.43 8.90
N ALA A 20 -18.31 2.66 9.64
CA ALA A 20 -17.05 2.06 9.17
C ALA A 20 -17.30 0.99 8.10
N ARG A 21 -18.30 0.12 8.30
CA ARG A 21 -18.70 -0.89 7.29
C ARG A 21 -19.16 -0.25 5.99
N ASN A 22 -19.98 0.80 6.08
CA ASN A 22 -20.45 1.53 4.91
C ASN A 22 -19.31 2.23 4.16
N ARG A 23 -18.33 2.82 4.90
CA ARG A 23 -17.14 3.41 4.30
C ARG A 23 -16.35 2.36 3.51
N ARG A 24 -16.13 1.20 4.10
CA ARG A 24 -15.41 0.09 3.45
C ARG A 24 -16.12 -0.39 2.19
N LYS A 25 -17.45 -0.61 2.21
CA LYS A 25 -18.22 -1.00 1.03
C LYS A 25 -18.08 0.00 -0.13
N ILE A 26 -18.07 1.31 0.17
CA ILE A 26 -17.88 2.34 -0.87
C ILE A 26 -16.47 2.28 -1.45
N LEU A 27 -15.44 2.11 -0.61
CA LEU A 27 -14.05 2.01 -1.07
C LEU A 27 -13.79 0.72 -1.86
N ASP A 28 -14.35 -0.41 -1.43
CA ASP A 28 -14.23 -1.69 -2.14
C ASP A 28 -14.90 -1.60 -3.53
N ALA A 29 -16.08 -0.97 -3.63
CA ALA A 29 -16.75 -0.71 -4.91
C ALA A 29 -15.95 0.23 -5.83
N ALA A 30 -15.32 1.28 -5.27
CA ALA A 30 -14.45 2.17 -6.01
C ALA A 30 -13.20 1.44 -6.51
N ALA A 31 -12.56 0.61 -5.68
CA ALA A 31 -11.42 -0.22 -6.04
C ALA A 31 -11.75 -1.16 -7.21
N GLN A 32 -12.90 -1.82 -7.16
CA GLN A 32 -13.37 -2.70 -8.23
C GLN A 32 -13.56 -1.94 -9.54
N LEU A 33 -14.18 -0.77 -9.52
CA LEU A 33 -14.36 0.07 -10.72
C LEU A 33 -13.00 0.51 -11.31
N VAL A 34 -12.05 0.90 -10.46
CA VAL A 34 -10.68 1.23 -10.91
C VAL A 34 -10.02 0.03 -11.59
N ALA A 35 -10.12 -1.15 -10.99
CA ALA A 35 -9.49 -2.37 -11.50
C ALA A 35 -10.09 -2.83 -12.84
N GLU A 36 -11.42 -2.74 -12.98
CA GLU A 36 -12.14 -3.24 -14.16
C GLU A 36 -12.16 -2.23 -15.33
N GLN A 37 -12.26 -0.93 -15.04
CA GLN A 37 -12.57 0.09 -16.02
C GLN A 37 -11.62 1.30 -16.00
N GLY A 38 -10.68 1.34 -15.05
CA GLY A 38 -9.76 2.46 -14.86
C GLY A 38 -10.34 3.58 -13.97
N PRO A 39 -9.49 4.52 -13.53
CA PRO A 39 -9.89 5.59 -12.62
C PRO A 39 -10.89 6.58 -13.22
N ASP A 40 -10.89 6.75 -14.55
CA ASP A 40 -11.81 7.67 -15.24
C ASP A 40 -13.27 7.18 -15.20
N ALA A 41 -13.49 5.87 -15.01
CA ALA A 41 -14.83 5.31 -14.83
C ALA A 41 -15.40 5.56 -13.42
N VAL A 42 -14.58 5.99 -12.47
CA VAL A 42 -15.01 6.26 -11.10
C VAL A 42 -15.79 7.56 -11.03
N THR A 43 -17.10 7.43 -10.93
CA THR A 43 -18.01 8.54 -10.63
C THR A 43 -18.77 8.26 -9.35
N MET A 44 -19.25 9.32 -8.67
CA MET A 44 -20.03 9.14 -7.43
C MET A 44 -21.29 8.29 -7.65
N ASN A 45 -21.90 8.39 -8.85
CA ASN A 45 -23.07 7.57 -9.23
C ASN A 45 -22.68 6.10 -9.47
N ALA A 46 -21.60 5.83 -10.21
CA ALA A 46 -21.14 4.48 -10.50
C ALA A 46 -20.75 3.74 -9.19
N VAL A 47 -20.02 4.43 -8.30
CA VAL A 47 -19.64 3.89 -7.00
C VAL A 47 -20.86 3.64 -6.11
N ALA A 48 -21.82 4.57 -6.05
CA ALA A 48 -23.05 4.39 -5.29
C ALA A 48 -23.85 3.16 -5.77
N HIS A 49 -23.97 2.99 -7.08
CA HIS A 49 -24.62 1.85 -7.69
C HIS A 49 -23.90 0.54 -7.34
N ALA A 50 -22.58 0.48 -7.55
CA ALA A 50 -21.76 -0.71 -7.24
C ALA A 50 -21.76 -1.06 -5.75
N ALA A 51 -21.77 -0.07 -4.86
CA ALA A 51 -21.85 -0.26 -3.41
C ALA A 51 -23.27 -0.62 -2.91
N GLY A 52 -24.30 -0.55 -3.76
CA GLY A 52 -25.69 -0.71 -3.34
C GLY A 52 -26.17 0.36 -2.37
N MET A 53 -25.74 1.61 -2.57
CA MET A 53 -26.01 2.74 -1.69
C MET A 53 -26.62 3.92 -2.43
N GLY A 54 -27.32 4.78 -1.70
CA GLY A 54 -27.82 6.04 -2.24
C GLY A 54 -26.65 7.01 -2.54
N VAL A 55 -26.66 7.64 -3.70
CA VAL A 55 -25.61 8.58 -4.14
C VAL A 55 -25.39 9.73 -3.15
N GLY A 56 -26.46 10.24 -2.51
CA GLY A 56 -26.36 11.25 -1.46
C GLY A 56 -25.54 10.79 -0.23
N THR A 57 -25.52 9.48 0.05
CA THR A 57 -24.69 8.91 1.12
C THR A 57 -23.21 8.97 0.76
N VAL A 58 -22.88 8.67 -0.50
CA VAL A 58 -21.50 8.71 -1.00
C VAL A 58 -21.00 10.16 -0.99
N TYR A 59 -21.77 11.10 -1.54
CA TYR A 59 -21.43 12.53 -1.50
C TYR A 59 -21.25 13.08 -0.10
N ARG A 60 -22.15 12.78 0.82
CA ARG A 60 -22.05 13.24 2.22
C ARG A 60 -20.77 12.74 2.89
N ARG A 61 -20.26 11.57 2.49
CA ARG A 61 -19.12 10.94 3.14
C ARG A 61 -17.79 11.36 2.55
N PHE A 62 -17.71 11.52 1.25
CA PHE A 62 -16.44 11.77 0.55
C PHE A 62 -16.36 13.15 -0.08
N GLY A 63 -17.49 13.79 -0.33
CA GLY A 63 -17.57 15.11 -0.92
C GLY A 63 -17.50 15.08 -2.46
N ASP A 64 -16.42 14.54 -3.02
CA ASP A 64 -16.20 14.45 -4.46
C ASP A 64 -15.37 13.20 -4.83
N VAL A 65 -15.22 12.96 -6.15
CA VAL A 65 -14.48 11.80 -6.68
C VAL A 65 -13.00 11.84 -6.29
N SER A 66 -12.38 13.01 -6.31
CA SER A 66 -10.95 13.13 -5.99
C SER A 66 -10.69 12.72 -4.55
N ARG A 67 -11.49 13.19 -3.61
CA ARG A 67 -11.42 12.80 -2.19
C ARG A 67 -11.73 11.33 -1.98
N LEU A 68 -12.63 10.74 -2.78
CA LEU A 68 -12.90 9.31 -2.74
C LEU A 68 -11.68 8.51 -3.19
N LEU A 69 -11.01 8.92 -4.28
CA LEU A 69 -9.79 8.26 -4.77
C LEU A 69 -8.63 8.41 -3.78
N PHE A 70 -8.44 9.57 -3.16
CA PHE A 70 -7.46 9.72 -2.08
C PHE A 70 -7.77 8.82 -0.89
N ALA A 71 -9.04 8.72 -0.48
CA ALA A 71 -9.43 7.84 0.61
C ALA A 71 -9.24 6.36 0.28
N LEU A 72 -9.29 5.98 -1.00
CA LEU A 72 -8.96 4.64 -1.48
C LEU A 72 -7.46 4.37 -1.33
N LEU A 73 -6.59 5.28 -1.76
CA LEU A 73 -5.15 5.17 -1.59
C LEU A 73 -4.73 5.08 -0.12
N ASP A 74 -5.34 5.88 0.76
CA ASP A 74 -5.09 5.85 2.20
C ASP A 74 -5.48 4.50 2.82
N GLU A 75 -6.59 3.91 2.40
CA GLU A 75 -7.04 2.60 2.90
C GLU A 75 -6.09 1.48 2.45
N ASP A 76 -5.64 1.52 1.19
CA ASP A 76 -4.69 0.55 0.66
C ASP A 76 -3.31 0.69 1.33
N GLU A 77 -2.87 1.92 1.60
CA GLU A 77 -1.64 2.18 2.34
C GLU A 77 -1.72 1.62 3.77
N ARG A 78 -2.84 1.83 4.44
CA ARG A 78 -3.08 1.29 5.79
C ARG A 78 -3.05 -0.24 5.80
N ARG A 79 -3.70 -0.89 4.82
CA ARG A 79 -3.68 -2.36 4.68
C ARG A 79 -2.26 -2.88 4.43
N PHE A 80 -1.49 -2.19 3.60
CA PHE A 80 -0.10 -2.54 3.35
C PHE A 80 0.76 -2.40 4.61
N GLN A 81 0.60 -1.29 5.36
CA GLN A 81 1.30 -1.09 6.62
C GLN A 81 0.95 -2.18 7.66
N GLU A 82 -0.33 -2.52 7.81
CA GLU A 82 -0.76 -3.62 8.68
C GLU A 82 -0.10 -4.95 8.27
N ALA A 83 -0.02 -5.22 6.96
CA ALA A 83 0.56 -6.47 6.46
C ALA A 83 2.06 -6.62 6.79
N PHE A 84 2.87 -5.57 6.65
CA PHE A 84 4.29 -5.67 6.96
C PHE A 84 4.64 -5.45 8.44
N LEU A 85 3.77 -4.81 9.23
CA LEU A 85 3.98 -4.59 10.66
C LEU A 85 3.53 -5.78 11.51
N SER A 86 2.41 -6.40 11.16
CA SER A 86 1.76 -7.41 11.99
C SER A 86 1.12 -8.57 11.21
N GLY A 87 1.24 -8.59 9.88
CA GLY A 87 0.73 -9.65 9.04
C GLY A 87 1.58 -10.93 9.09
N PRO A 88 1.17 -11.98 8.35
CA PRO A 88 1.91 -13.23 8.27
C PRO A 88 3.19 -13.12 7.46
N ALA A 89 4.09 -14.11 7.62
CA ALA A 89 5.22 -14.30 6.72
C ALA A 89 4.74 -14.47 5.25
N PRO A 90 5.54 -14.06 4.25
CA PRO A 90 6.92 -13.56 4.35
C PRO A 90 7.04 -12.05 4.63
N LEU A 91 5.94 -11.29 4.57
CA LEU A 91 5.96 -9.83 4.71
C LEU A 91 6.03 -9.39 6.18
N GLY A 92 5.31 -10.08 7.04
CA GLY A 92 5.21 -9.79 8.47
C GLY A 92 6.44 -10.18 9.30
N PRO A 93 6.39 -9.95 10.63
CA PRO A 93 7.54 -10.02 11.52
C PRO A 93 8.15 -11.42 11.69
N ASP A 94 7.42 -12.48 11.38
CA ASP A 94 7.84 -13.86 11.63
C ASP A 94 8.88 -14.40 10.63
N ALA A 95 9.23 -13.64 9.58
CA ALA A 95 10.22 -14.01 8.59
C ALA A 95 11.57 -13.31 8.83
N PRO A 96 12.70 -13.88 8.35
CA PRO A 96 14.02 -13.24 8.36
C PRO A 96 14.02 -11.89 7.64
N ALA A 97 14.90 -10.98 8.04
CA ALA A 97 14.94 -9.60 7.56
C ALA A 97 15.13 -9.49 6.03
N ASP A 98 15.97 -10.33 5.44
CA ASP A 98 16.22 -10.39 3.99
C ASP A 98 15.00 -10.90 3.21
N VAL A 99 14.29 -11.91 3.74
CA VAL A 99 13.05 -12.45 3.19
C VAL A 99 11.95 -11.37 3.23
N ARG A 100 11.82 -10.68 4.36
CA ARG A 100 10.86 -9.58 4.54
C ARG A 100 11.14 -8.41 3.61
N LEU A 101 12.42 -8.02 3.47
CA LEU A 101 12.83 -6.95 2.56
C LEU A 101 12.44 -7.24 1.11
N ARG A 102 12.71 -8.46 0.66
CA ARG A 102 12.32 -8.92 -0.68
C ARG A 102 10.80 -8.89 -0.85
N ALA A 103 10.06 -9.50 0.08
CA ALA A 103 8.60 -9.55 0.05
C ALA A 103 8.00 -8.13 0.05
N PHE A 104 8.55 -7.21 0.85
CA PHE A 104 8.12 -5.82 0.91
C PHE A 104 8.25 -5.12 -0.45
N LEU A 105 9.43 -5.20 -1.09
CA LEU A 105 9.68 -4.56 -2.38
C LEU A 105 8.85 -5.21 -3.50
N HIS A 106 8.64 -6.52 -3.47
CA HIS A 106 7.76 -7.22 -4.42
C HIS A 106 6.31 -6.75 -4.29
N THR A 107 5.77 -6.70 -3.07
CA THR A 107 4.41 -6.21 -2.82
C THR A 107 4.27 -4.73 -3.20
N LEU A 108 5.30 -3.91 -2.94
CA LEU A 108 5.30 -2.51 -3.36
C LEU A 108 5.27 -2.37 -4.88
N ALA A 109 5.99 -3.23 -5.63
CA ALA A 109 5.94 -3.26 -7.08
C ALA A 109 4.56 -3.66 -7.61
N GLU A 110 3.93 -4.68 -7.04
CA GLU A 110 2.56 -5.10 -7.38
C GLU A 110 1.57 -3.96 -7.19
N ARG A 111 1.57 -3.33 -6.01
CA ARG A 111 0.71 -2.19 -5.69
C ARG A 111 0.89 -1.03 -6.68
N LEU A 112 2.13 -0.71 -7.05
CA LEU A 112 2.38 0.36 -8.01
C LEU A 112 1.88 0.02 -9.41
N VAL A 113 1.97 -1.23 -9.85
CA VAL A 113 1.37 -1.67 -11.12
C VAL A 113 -0.15 -1.52 -11.08
N GLU A 114 -0.80 -1.93 -9.99
CA GLU A 114 -2.25 -1.90 -9.82
C GLU A 114 -2.80 -0.47 -9.67
N GLN A 115 -2.12 0.37 -8.90
CA GLN A 115 -2.61 1.68 -8.47
C GLN A 115 -2.00 2.86 -9.25
N ARG A 116 -1.12 2.60 -10.23
CA ARG A 116 -0.34 3.61 -10.95
C ARG A 116 -1.16 4.82 -11.44
N ALA A 117 -2.33 4.55 -11.99
CA ALA A 117 -3.16 5.60 -12.57
C ALA A 117 -3.73 6.54 -11.50
N VAL A 118 -4.17 6.00 -10.36
CA VAL A 118 -4.67 6.80 -9.23
C VAL A 118 -3.53 7.56 -8.56
N MET A 119 -2.37 6.91 -8.39
CA MET A 119 -1.18 7.52 -7.80
C MET A 119 -0.59 8.63 -8.68
N ALA A 120 -0.62 8.48 -10.01
CA ALA A 120 -0.17 9.52 -10.94
C ALA A 120 -0.97 10.82 -10.79
N VAL A 121 -2.29 10.73 -10.60
CA VAL A 121 -3.14 11.90 -10.32
C VAL A 121 -2.75 12.57 -9.00
N ALA A 122 -2.45 11.80 -7.96
CA ALA A 122 -2.03 12.32 -6.67
C ALA A 122 -0.64 13.00 -6.73
N GLU A 123 0.32 12.40 -7.45
CA GLU A 123 1.68 12.93 -7.60
C GLU A 123 1.69 14.23 -8.42
N ALA A 124 0.88 14.32 -9.47
CA ALA A 124 0.75 15.52 -10.28
C ALA A 124 0.24 16.73 -9.47
N ALA A 125 -0.58 16.50 -8.45
CA ALA A 125 -1.12 17.56 -7.60
C ALA A 125 -0.09 18.16 -6.63
N SER A 126 0.99 17.42 -6.27
CA SER A 126 2.00 17.89 -5.31
C SER A 126 3.38 17.25 -5.59
N PRO A 127 4.11 17.72 -6.62
CA PRO A 127 5.43 17.20 -6.95
C PRO A 127 6.41 17.38 -5.76
N GLY A 128 7.10 16.30 -5.39
CA GLY A 128 8.11 16.32 -4.32
C GLY A 128 7.59 16.16 -2.89
N ALA A 129 6.30 16.31 -2.63
CA ALA A 129 5.71 16.09 -1.31
C ALA A 129 5.82 14.64 -0.81
N ARG A 130 6.17 13.71 -1.72
CA ARG A 130 6.32 12.29 -1.41
C ARG A 130 7.26 12.03 -0.25
N TYR A 131 8.45 12.63 -0.25
CA TYR A 131 9.50 12.36 0.74
C TYR A 131 9.15 12.86 2.15
N GLU A 132 8.21 13.80 2.26
CA GLU A 132 7.69 14.34 3.51
C GLU A 132 6.40 13.65 3.97
N SER A 133 5.83 12.77 3.13
CA SER A 133 4.60 12.05 3.45
C SER A 133 4.82 11.02 4.56
N GLY A 134 3.83 10.86 5.44
CA GLY A 134 3.84 9.82 6.46
C GLY A 134 3.99 8.40 5.89
N ALA A 135 3.39 8.13 4.74
CA ALA A 135 3.50 6.86 4.04
C ALA A 135 4.95 6.56 3.64
N TYR A 136 5.64 7.52 3.00
CA TYR A 136 7.05 7.35 2.62
C TYR A 136 7.95 7.16 3.84
N LEU A 137 7.78 7.99 4.88
CA LEU A 137 8.57 7.90 6.10
C LEU A 137 8.39 6.54 6.81
N THR A 138 7.18 6.00 6.81
CA THR A 138 6.90 4.67 7.36
C THR A 138 7.59 3.57 6.55
N MET A 139 7.47 3.59 5.22
CA MET A 139 8.15 2.63 4.34
C MET A 139 9.67 2.73 4.46
N HIS A 140 10.23 3.94 4.45
CA HIS A 140 11.65 4.18 4.62
C HIS A 140 12.18 3.62 5.94
N THR A 141 11.49 3.93 7.05
CA THR A 141 11.87 3.44 8.39
C THR A 141 11.86 1.91 8.44
N HIS A 142 10.83 1.28 7.84
CA HIS A 142 10.71 -0.17 7.78
C HIS A 142 11.83 -0.80 6.96
N VAL A 143 12.09 -0.29 5.75
CA VAL A 143 13.17 -0.78 4.89
C VAL A 143 14.53 -0.59 5.55
N ALA A 144 14.80 0.56 6.17
CA ALA A 144 16.05 0.80 6.90
C ALA A 144 16.23 -0.16 8.10
N MET A 145 15.14 -0.49 8.81
CA MET A 145 15.16 -1.50 9.88
C MET A 145 15.52 -2.90 9.34
N LEU A 146 14.91 -3.32 8.24
CA LEU A 146 15.19 -4.62 7.62
C LEU A 146 16.63 -4.69 7.08
N LEU A 147 17.12 -3.59 6.50
CA LEU A 147 18.50 -3.50 6.02
C LEU A 147 19.52 -3.62 7.15
N ARG A 148 19.29 -3.02 8.33
CA ARG A 148 20.16 -3.20 9.50
C ARG A 148 20.26 -4.67 9.92
N GLY A 149 19.16 -5.42 9.81
CA GLY A 149 19.16 -6.86 10.12
C GLY A 149 19.84 -7.72 9.03
N ALA A 150 19.64 -7.37 7.76
CA ALA A 150 20.11 -8.16 6.63
C ALA A 150 21.54 -7.77 6.18
N ARG A 151 21.95 -6.51 6.39
CA ARG A 151 23.24 -5.93 5.93
C ARG A 151 23.80 -4.96 6.98
N PRO A 152 24.30 -5.44 8.11
CA PRO A 152 24.71 -4.60 9.25
C PRO A 152 25.83 -3.60 8.91
N GLU A 153 26.65 -3.89 7.89
CA GLU A 153 27.77 -3.03 7.45
C GLU A 153 27.32 -1.89 6.49
N ALA A 154 26.06 -1.91 6.03
CA ALA A 154 25.58 -0.89 5.10
C ALA A 154 25.05 0.34 5.82
N ASP A 155 25.15 1.52 5.16
CA ASP A 155 24.39 2.71 5.57
C ASP A 155 22.90 2.49 5.27
N ALA A 156 22.21 1.83 6.20
CA ALA A 156 20.83 1.41 6.03
C ALA A 156 19.86 2.56 5.72
N PRO A 157 19.93 3.75 6.36
CA PRO A 157 19.10 4.90 6.01
C PRO A 157 19.28 5.36 4.56
N VAL A 158 20.51 5.55 4.10
CA VAL A 158 20.81 5.99 2.73
C VAL A 158 20.40 4.91 1.73
N LEU A 159 20.72 3.65 2.01
CA LEU A 159 20.37 2.53 1.15
C LEU A 159 18.84 2.35 1.03
N ALA A 160 18.08 2.61 2.09
CA ALA A 160 16.63 2.59 2.03
C ALA A 160 16.06 3.62 1.06
N HIS A 161 16.60 4.85 1.05
CA HIS A 161 16.22 5.86 0.05
C HIS A 161 16.51 5.39 -1.38
N LEU A 162 17.70 4.82 -1.62
CA LEU A 162 18.12 4.35 -2.94
C LEU A 162 17.25 3.17 -3.43
N LEU A 163 16.90 2.24 -2.54
CA LEU A 163 16.03 1.12 -2.88
C LEU A 163 14.59 1.56 -3.15
N LEU A 164 14.09 2.58 -2.47
CA LEU A 164 12.74 3.10 -2.67
C LEU A 164 12.65 4.12 -3.82
N ALA A 165 13.77 4.68 -4.28
CA ALA A 165 13.78 5.70 -5.31
C ALA A 165 13.08 5.29 -6.62
N PRO A 166 13.26 4.07 -7.17
CA PRO A 166 12.60 3.65 -8.40
C PRO A 166 11.11 3.36 -8.25
N PHE A 167 10.60 3.24 -7.03
CA PHE A 167 9.18 2.93 -6.79
C PHE A 167 8.32 4.20 -6.88
N VAL A 168 8.25 4.79 -8.08
CA VAL A 168 7.46 5.98 -8.40
C VAL A 168 6.41 5.65 -9.47
N PRO A 169 5.20 6.23 -9.40
CA PRO A 169 4.13 5.95 -10.36
C PRO A 169 4.56 6.14 -11.81
N SER A 170 5.31 7.20 -12.11
CA SER A 170 5.79 7.52 -13.47
C SER A 170 6.67 6.44 -14.08
N LEU A 171 7.57 5.79 -13.30
CA LEU A 171 8.36 4.67 -13.80
C LEU A 171 7.47 3.46 -14.09
N PHE A 172 6.53 3.15 -13.20
CA PHE A 172 5.65 1.99 -13.36
C PHE A 172 4.65 2.19 -14.51
N GLU A 173 4.18 3.40 -14.73
CA GLU A 173 3.40 3.77 -15.93
C GLU A 173 4.20 3.52 -17.20
N HIS A 174 5.46 4.01 -17.25
CA HIS A 174 6.38 3.80 -18.38
C HIS A 174 6.66 2.31 -18.65
N LEU A 175 6.87 1.49 -17.61
CA LEU A 175 7.11 0.05 -17.76
C LEU A 175 5.85 -0.68 -18.24
N THR A 176 4.68 -0.33 -17.71
CA THR A 176 3.39 -0.91 -18.11
C THR A 176 3.05 -0.57 -19.56
N ALA A 177 3.30 0.67 -20.00
CA ALA A 177 3.11 1.07 -21.40
C ALA A 177 4.00 0.30 -22.39
N ARG A 178 5.04 -0.37 -21.90
CA ARG A 178 5.92 -1.29 -22.66
C ARG A 178 5.60 -2.75 -22.41
N GLU A 179 4.45 -3.03 -21.82
CA GLU A 179 4.01 -4.40 -21.51
C GLU A 179 5.01 -5.20 -20.67
N VAL A 180 5.80 -4.52 -19.82
CA VAL A 180 6.72 -5.20 -18.90
C VAL A 180 5.91 -5.83 -17.77
N PRO A 181 5.86 -7.18 -17.68
CA PRO A 181 5.09 -7.84 -16.65
C PRO A 181 5.72 -7.64 -15.26
N VAL A 182 4.90 -7.61 -14.23
CA VAL A 182 5.32 -7.39 -12.83
C VAL A 182 6.38 -8.40 -12.37
N ASP A 183 6.33 -9.63 -12.85
CA ASP A 183 7.33 -10.65 -12.47
C ASP A 183 8.74 -10.32 -12.99
N ARG A 184 8.86 -9.64 -14.14
CA ARG A 184 10.17 -9.12 -14.59
C ARG A 184 10.67 -7.97 -13.72
N ILE A 185 9.76 -7.14 -13.22
CA ILE A 185 10.11 -6.07 -12.27
C ILE A 185 10.60 -6.68 -10.96
N LYS A 186 9.90 -7.69 -10.44
CA LYS A 186 10.31 -8.42 -9.24
C LYS A 186 11.68 -9.09 -9.41
N ALA A 187 11.92 -9.75 -10.55
CA ALA A 187 13.21 -10.36 -10.84
C ALA A 187 14.36 -9.31 -10.89
N ALA A 188 14.08 -8.10 -11.41
CA ALA A 188 15.05 -7.00 -11.38
C ALA A 188 15.31 -6.51 -9.94
N VAL A 189 14.27 -6.43 -9.11
CA VAL A 189 14.40 -6.13 -7.67
C VAL A 189 15.28 -7.19 -6.99
N ASP A 190 15.07 -8.48 -7.27
CA ASP A 190 15.89 -9.56 -6.73
C ASP A 190 17.36 -9.43 -7.14
N ALA A 191 17.61 -9.05 -8.39
CA ALA A 191 18.97 -8.80 -8.86
C ALA A 191 19.63 -7.61 -8.14
N LEU A 192 18.88 -6.53 -7.84
CA LEU A 192 19.37 -5.38 -7.06
C LEU A 192 19.67 -5.76 -5.61
N LEU A 193 18.85 -6.61 -5.01
CA LEU A 193 19.09 -7.09 -3.65
C LEU A 193 20.32 -8.01 -3.57
N GLY A 194 20.77 -8.55 -4.68
CA GLY A 194 21.78 -9.60 -4.79
C GLY A 194 21.20 -10.94 -4.41
N SER A 195 21.44 -11.96 -5.24
CA SER A 195 21.26 -13.34 -4.83
C SER A 195 22.11 -13.52 -3.57
N GLY A 196 21.51 -14.01 -2.47
CA GLY A 196 22.28 -14.25 -1.26
C GLY A 196 23.56 -14.98 -1.65
N ARG A 197 24.72 -14.36 -1.39
CA ARG A 197 26.01 -15.02 -1.64
C ARG A 197 25.97 -16.30 -0.86
N GLU A 198 25.89 -17.42 -1.55
CA GLU A 198 26.43 -18.65 -0.99
C GLU A 198 27.86 -18.34 -0.57
N PRO A 199 28.26 -18.65 0.66
CA PRO A 199 29.65 -18.48 1.05
C PRO A 199 30.46 -19.30 0.06
N CYS A 200 31.34 -18.61 -0.69
CA CYS A 200 32.28 -19.23 -1.59
C CYS A 200 33.05 -20.26 -0.78
N GLY A 201 32.74 -21.55 -1.01
CA GLY A 201 33.37 -22.66 -0.36
C GLY A 201 34.87 -22.53 -0.51
N SER A 202 35.58 -22.35 0.59
CA SER A 202 37.03 -22.44 0.66
C SER A 202 37.45 -23.87 0.27
N SER A 203 37.73 -24.08 -1.00
CA SER A 203 38.49 -25.23 -1.44
C SER A 203 39.93 -25.06 -0.93
N ARG A 204 40.33 -25.89 -0.02
CA ARG A 204 41.71 -26.30 0.24
C ARG A 204 41.84 -27.78 -0.03
#